data_c51f54354bf76c4d459649bfe1801f5d
#
_entry.id   c51f54354bf76c4d459649bfe1801f5d
#
_cell.length_a   1.000
_cell.length_b   1.000
_cell.length_c   1.000
_cell.angle_alpha   90.00
_cell.angle_beta   90.00
_cell.angle_gamma   90.00
#
_symmetry.space_group_name_H-M   'P 1'
#
loop_
_entity.id
_entity.type
_entity.pdbx_description
1 polymer ?
#
loop_
_entity_poly.entity_id
_entity_poly.type
_entity_poly.pdbx_seq_one_letter_code
_entity_poly.pdbx_strand_id
1 'polypeptide(L)'
;TLTTAESGTTFIVNGTANNIVNMPALSTDNVGTTYHFVLTTAVGGGTTTTFVLPGAGVSNFFGMIQLVGGTAANPVADIAGDTITMVNSTVAGARLSLTCLTDDGTNSTWKADCLSTPVMTIA
;
A
#
# COMPACT_ATOMS: atom_id res chain seq x y z
N THR A 1 9.95 9.28 0.84
CA THR A 1 9.91 8.42 2.03
C THR A 1 9.00 9.05 3.06
N LEU A 2 8.09 8.26 3.62
CA LEU A 2 7.21 8.67 4.71
C LEU A 2 7.96 8.66 6.05
N THR A 3 7.39 9.37 7.02
CA THR A 3 7.91 9.44 8.39
C THR A 3 6.79 9.22 9.40
N THR A 4 7.11 8.84 10.62
CA THR A 4 6.12 8.69 11.71
C THR A 4 5.35 9.97 12.00
N ALA A 5 5.94 11.14 11.73
CA ALA A 5 5.28 12.44 11.91
C ALA A 5 4.08 12.63 10.97
N GLU A 6 4.00 11.88 9.88
CA GLU A 6 2.90 11.92 8.91
C GLU A 6 1.79 10.90 9.22
N SER A 7 1.88 10.22 10.37
CA SER A 7 0.85 9.26 10.79
C SER A 7 -0.53 9.90 10.86
N GLY A 8 -1.53 9.19 10.36
CA GLY A 8 -2.90 9.67 10.25
C GLY A 8 -3.19 10.55 9.03
N THR A 9 -2.17 10.86 8.23
CA THR A 9 -2.34 11.71 7.04
C THR A 9 -2.98 10.93 5.89
N THR A 10 -3.85 11.61 5.16
CA THR A 10 -4.37 11.13 3.88
C THR A 10 -3.59 11.76 2.73
N PHE A 11 -2.92 10.94 1.96
CA PHE A 11 -2.16 11.33 0.77
C PHE A 11 -3.02 11.19 -0.49
N ILE A 12 -2.94 12.20 -1.33
CA ILE A 12 -3.58 12.19 -2.65
C ILE A 12 -2.55 11.69 -3.67
N VAL A 13 -2.89 10.65 -4.39
CA VAL A 13 -2.02 10.03 -5.39
C VAL A 13 -2.59 10.28 -6.79
N ASN A 14 -1.75 10.78 -7.68
CA ASN A 14 -2.08 10.93 -9.09
C ASN A 14 -1.55 9.73 -9.89
N GLY A 15 -2.46 8.96 -10.50
CA GLY A 15 -2.13 7.76 -11.27
C GLY A 15 -1.53 7.99 -12.65
N THR A 16 -1.40 9.24 -13.11
CA THR A 16 -0.85 9.55 -14.45
C THR A 16 0.68 9.51 -14.54
N ALA A 17 1.36 9.29 -13.43
CA ALA A 17 2.81 9.18 -13.35
C ALA A 17 3.22 7.94 -12.56
N ASN A 18 4.45 7.49 -12.78
CA ASN A 18 5.05 6.48 -11.92
C ASN A 18 5.36 7.10 -10.56
N ASN A 19 4.80 6.51 -9.52
CA ASN A 19 5.01 6.94 -8.15
C ASN A 19 5.64 5.80 -7.35
N ILE A 20 6.66 6.11 -6.56
CA ILE A 20 7.22 5.21 -5.57
C ILE A 20 7.07 5.86 -4.19
N VAL A 21 6.32 5.22 -3.33
CA VAL A 21 6.13 5.63 -1.94
C VAL A 21 6.93 4.69 -1.05
N ASN A 22 8.04 5.19 -0.52
CA ASN A 22 8.84 4.42 0.43
C ASN A 22 8.26 4.62 1.83
N MET A 23 7.97 3.52 2.51
CA MET A 23 7.54 3.50 3.90
C MET A 23 8.69 3.95 4.83
N PRO A 24 8.40 4.29 6.09
CA PRO A 24 9.44 4.69 7.04
C PRO A 24 10.54 3.63 7.19
N ALA A 25 11.75 4.08 7.47
CA ALA A 25 12.83 3.17 7.87
C ALA A 25 12.42 2.37 9.11
N LEU A 26 12.96 1.15 9.25
CA LEU A 26 12.66 0.28 10.38
C LEU A 26 12.98 0.98 11.72
N SER A 27 12.00 1.00 12.61
CA SER A 27 12.11 1.60 13.94
C SER A 27 10.94 1.14 14.82
N THR A 28 11.22 0.86 16.07
CA THR A 28 10.18 0.55 17.07
C THR A 28 9.13 1.66 17.21
N ASP A 29 9.46 2.89 16.82
CA ASP A 29 8.55 4.04 16.83
C ASP A 29 7.48 3.99 15.75
N ASN A 30 7.61 3.08 14.78
CA ASN A 30 6.64 2.92 13.70
C ASN A 30 5.35 2.23 14.17
N VAL A 31 5.37 1.46 15.25
CA VAL A 31 4.21 0.68 15.71
C VAL A 31 3.02 1.61 15.97
N GLY A 32 1.88 1.30 15.35
CA GLY A 32 0.66 2.09 15.42
C GLY A 32 0.57 3.24 14.41
N THR A 33 1.63 3.54 13.65
CA THR A 33 1.52 4.54 12.58
C THR A 33 0.56 4.08 11.50
N THR A 34 -0.20 5.01 10.95
CA THR A 34 -1.19 4.73 9.91
C THR A 34 -1.10 5.76 8.80
N TYR A 35 -1.15 5.30 7.56
CA TYR A 35 -1.18 6.16 6.37
C TYR A 35 -2.37 5.79 5.50
N HIS A 36 -3.01 6.82 4.93
CA HIS A 36 -4.13 6.65 4.02
C HIS A 36 -3.78 7.22 2.65
N PHE A 37 -4.14 6.51 1.59
CA PHE A 37 -3.91 6.94 0.22
C PHE A 37 -5.21 6.89 -0.55
N VAL A 38 -5.45 7.92 -1.36
CA VAL A 38 -6.59 8.01 -2.25
C VAL A 38 -6.09 8.32 -3.66
N LEU A 39 -6.42 7.47 -4.60
CA LEU A 39 -6.10 7.66 -6.01
C LEU A 39 -7.13 8.62 -6.63
N THR A 40 -6.71 9.79 -7.08
CA THR A 40 -7.60 10.80 -7.67
C THR A 40 -7.72 10.69 -9.18
N THR A 41 -6.75 10.05 -9.82
CA THR A 41 -6.73 9.82 -11.26
C THR A 41 -6.38 8.37 -11.51
N ALA A 42 -7.10 7.71 -12.43
CA ALA A 42 -6.85 6.31 -12.75
C ALA A 42 -5.39 6.07 -13.17
N VAL A 43 -4.85 4.93 -12.76
CA VAL A 43 -3.54 4.47 -13.24
C VAL A 43 -3.71 3.97 -14.67
N GLY A 44 -2.96 4.52 -15.59
CA GLY A 44 -3.10 4.19 -17.00
C GLY A 44 -1.81 4.40 -17.79
N GLY A 45 -1.83 3.99 -19.05
CA GLY A 45 -0.72 4.25 -19.97
C GLY A 45 0.62 3.62 -19.60
N GLY A 46 0.62 2.51 -18.87
CA GLY A 46 1.84 1.84 -18.43
C GLY A 46 2.48 2.45 -17.16
N THR A 47 1.76 3.35 -16.48
CA THR A 47 2.22 3.89 -15.19
C THR A 47 1.88 2.94 -14.03
N THR A 48 2.56 3.08 -12.92
CA THR A 48 2.32 2.34 -11.67
C THR A 48 2.46 3.26 -10.46
N THR A 49 1.75 2.94 -9.39
CA THR A 49 2.03 3.50 -8.07
C THR A 49 2.42 2.36 -7.14
N THR A 50 3.63 2.42 -6.62
CA THR A 50 4.23 1.34 -5.83
C THR A 50 4.53 1.82 -4.41
N PHE A 51 4.13 1.05 -3.42
CA PHE A 51 4.44 1.25 -2.01
C PHE A 51 5.45 0.20 -1.60
N VAL A 52 6.56 0.62 -1.02
CA VAL A 52 7.70 -0.25 -0.74
C VAL A 52 8.06 -0.19 0.74
N LEU A 53 8.14 -1.35 1.38
CA LEU A 53 8.67 -1.49 2.73
C LEU A 53 10.21 -1.46 2.72
N PRO A 54 10.84 -0.95 3.78
CA PRO A 54 12.29 -1.07 3.94
C PRO A 54 12.69 -2.50 4.24
N GLY A 55 13.89 -2.89 3.83
CA GLY A 55 14.45 -4.20 4.15
C GLY A 55 13.76 -5.35 3.41
N ALA A 56 14.08 -5.52 2.13
CA ALA A 56 13.57 -6.62 1.33
C ALA A 56 13.73 -7.98 2.03
N GLY A 57 12.63 -8.70 2.17
CA GLY A 57 12.58 -10.02 2.79
C GLY A 57 12.51 -10.04 4.33
N VAL A 58 12.54 -8.88 4.99
CA VAL A 58 12.40 -8.79 6.46
C VAL A 58 11.18 -7.97 6.88
N SER A 59 10.55 -7.28 5.94
CA SER A 59 9.32 -6.52 6.16
C SER A 59 8.21 -7.05 5.26
N ASN A 60 6.99 -7.12 5.78
CA ASN A 60 5.87 -7.70 5.04
C ASN A 60 4.61 -6.83 5.15
N PHE A 61 3.95 -6.63 4.00
CA PHE A 61 2.54 -6.29 3.98
C PHE A 61 1.70 -7.55 4.10
N PHE A 62 0.61 -7.46 4.83
CA PHE A 62 -0.47 -8.46 4.76
C PHE A 62 -1.81 -7.74 4.83
N GLY A 63 -2.84 -8.32 4.28
CA GLY A 63 -4.16 -7.72 4.36
C GLY A 63 -5.11 -8.20 3.29
N MET A 64 -6.18 -7.45 3.09
CA MET A 64 -7.25 -7.77 2.17
C MET A 64 -7.37 -6.71 1.10
N ILE A 65 -7.49 -7.16 -0.14
CA ILE A 65 -7.89 -6.32 -1.26
C ILE A 65 -9.34 -6.59 -1.55
N GLN A 66 -10.20 -5.60 -1.34
CA GLN A 66 -11.59 -5.67 -1.75
C GLN A 66 -11.73 -5.09 -3.16
N LEU A 67 -12.12 -5.92 -4.10
CA LEU A 67 -12.39 -5.51 -5.47
C LEU A 67 -13.87 -5.08 -5.60
N VAL A 68 -14.09 -3.89 -6.15
CA VAL A 68 -15.43 -3.36 -6.44
C VAL A 68 -15.70 -3.49 -7.93
N GLY A 69 -16.82 -4.14 -8.29
CA GLY A 69 -17.26 -4.25 -9.69
C GLY A 69 -16.75 -5.46 -10.46
N GLY A 70 -16.08 -6.39 -9.81
CA GLY A 70 -15.65 -7.66 -10.41
C GLY A 70 -16.60 -8.82 -10.09
N THR A 71 -16.66 -9.84 -10.96
CA THR A 71 -17.47 -11.05 -10.77
C THR A 71 -16.93 -12.02 -9.73
N ALA A 72 -15.78 -11.74 -9.14
CA ALA A 72 -15.19 -12.52 -8.05
C ALA A 72 -14.40 -11.58 -7.13
N ALA A 73 -15.03 -11.17 -6.03
CA ALA A 73 -14.31 -10.55 -4.93
C ALA A 73 -13.64 -11.67 -4.11
N ASN A 74 -12.47 -12.11 -4.52
CA ASN A 74 -11.64 -12.93 -3.64
C ASN A 74 -10.74 -11.98 -2.85
N PRO A 75 -10.83 -11.94 -1.52
CA PRO A 75 -9.79 -11.30 -0.73
C PRO A 75 -8.48 -12.03 -0.99
N VAL A 76 -7.51 -11.32 -1.52
CA VAL A 76 -6.15 -11.84 -1.65
C VAL A 76 -5.43 -11.44 -0.37
N ALA A 77 -5.10 -12.41 0.46
CA ALA A 77 -4.16 -12.22 1.55
C ALA A 77 -2.80 -12.73 1.07
N ASP A 78 -1.85 -11.83 0.89
CA ASP A 78 -0.45 -12.20 0.73
C ASP A 78 0.29 -11.82 2.00
N ILE A 79 0.92 -12.80 2.62
CA ILE A 79 1.62 -12.64 3.90
C ILE A 79 3.13 -12.51 3.75
N ALA A 80 3.63 -12.44 2.53
CA ALA A 80 5.07 -12.47 2.26
C ALA A 80 5.60 -11.32 1.41
N GLY A 81 4.76 -10.34 1.06
CA GLY A 81 5.14 -9.26 0.14
C GLY A 81 5.67 -8.02 0.83
N ASP A 82 6.72 -7.44 0.29
CA ASP A 82 7.27 -6.16 0.74
C ASP A 82 6.84 -4.97 -0.13
N THR A 83 6.04 -5.24 -1.16
CA THR A 83 5.64 -4.25 -2.16
C THR A 83 4.16 -4.37 -2.50
N ILE A 84 3.44 -3.24 -2.48
CA ILE A 84 2.08 -3.13 -3.02
C ILE A 84 2.15 -2.30 -4.28
N THR A 85 1.58 -2.79 -5.38
CA THR A 85 1.55 -2.07 -6.66
C THR A 85 0.13 -1.88 -7.17
N MET A 86 -0.25 -0.62 -7.39
CA MET A 86 -1.42 -0.24 -8.17
C MET A 86 -1.02 -0.20 -9.65
N VAL A 87 -1.63 -1.06 -10.44
CA VAL A 87 -1.29 -1.24 -11.85
C VAL A 87 -2.32 -0.57 -12.77
N ASN A 88 -2.04 -0.61 -14.07
CA ASN A 88 -2.93 -0.14 -15.11
C ASN A 88 -4.37 -0.65 -14.90
N SER A 89 -5.33 0.24 -15.05
CA SER A 89 -6.75 0.05 -14.78
C SER A 89 -7.20 0.20 -13.32
N THR A 90 -6.32 0.49 -12.38
CA THR A 90 -6.75 0.94 -11.05
C THR A 90 -7.46 2.29 -11.21
N VAL A 91 -8.74 2.35 -10.83
CA VAL A 91 -9.58 3.53 -11.08
C VAL A 91 -9.43 4.61 -10.01
N ALA A 92 -9.78 5.85 -10.37
CA ALA A 92 -9.91 6.93 -9.41
C ALA A 92 -10.89 6.54 -8.29
N GLY A 93 -10.57 6.92 -7.05
CA GLY A 93 -11.32 6.53 -5.86
C GLY A 93 -10.81 5.26 -5.16
N ALA A 94 -9.86 4.54 -5.77
CA ALA A 94 -9.15 3.46 -5.08
C ALA A 94 -8.48 3.99 -3.80
N ARG A 95 -8.52 3.20 -2.75
CA ARG A 95 -8.00 3.55 -1.43
C ARG A 95 -7.09 2.46 -0.89
N LEU A 96 -6.07 2.91 -0.19
CA LEU A 96 -5.17 2.03 0.53
C LEU A 96 -4.95 2.63 1.93
N SER A 97 -5.16 1.83 2.96
CA SER A 97 -4.79 2.17 4.32
C SER A 97 -3.72 1.21 4.81
N LEU A 98 -2.62 1.75 5.30
CA LEU A 98 -1.49 0.99 5.81
C LEU A 98 -1.32 1.29 7.29
N THR A 99 -1.22 0.25 8.12
CA THR A 99 -1.00 0.37 9.57
C THR A 99 0.15 -0.53 9.99
N CYS A 100 1.15 0.04 10.66
CA CYS A 100 2.23 -0.73 11.25
C CYS A 100 1.74 -1.49 12.47
N LEU A 101 1.81 -2.81 12.44
CA LEU A 101 1.41 -3.66 13.56
C LEU A 101 2.60 -4.03 14.45
N THR A 102 3.73 -4.34 13.83
CA THR A 102 4.97 -4.65 14.53
C THR A 102 6.15 -4.03 13.80
N ASP A 103 7.10 -3.54 14.55
CA ASP A 103 8.42 -3.13 14.06
C ASP A 103 9.40 -3.24 15.21
N ASP A 104 10.40 -4.10 15.09
CA ASP A 104 11.43 -4.32 16.11
C ASP A 104 12.77 -3.64 15.76
N GLY A 105 12.76 -2.81 14.71
CA GLY A 105 13.95 -2.15 14.17
C GLY A 105 14.73 -3.02 13.17
N THR A 106 14.34 -4.29 13.01
CA THR A 106 14.96 -5.24 12.08
C THR A 106 13.91 -5.81 11.11
N ASN A 107 12.72 -6.12 11.62
CA ASN A 107 11.60 -6.65 10.87
C ASN A 107 10.35 -5.82 11.14
N SER A 108 9.50 -5.67 10.16
CA SER A 108 8.22 -5.02 10.35
C SER A 108 7.07 -5.76 9.66
N THR A 109 5.87 -5.60 10.22
CA THR A 109 4.64 -6.12 9.63
C THR A 109 3.62 -5.00 9.51
N TRP A 110 3.13 -4.79 8.31
CA TRP A 110 2.18 -3.74 7.98
C TRP A 110 0.88 -4.34 7.48
N LYS A 111 -0.23 -3.97 8.13
CA LYS A 111 -1.55 -4.31 7.63
C LYS A 111 -1.92 -3.38 6.48
N ALA A 112 -2.41 -3.96 5.39
CA ALA A 112 -2.91 -3.25 4.23
C ALA A 112 -4.40 -3.55 4.04
N ASP A 113 -5.23 -2.50 4.08
CA ASP A 113 -6.64 -2.56 3.73
C ASP A 113 -6.87 -1.79 2.43
N CYS A 114 -7.21 -2.50 1.37
CA CYS A 114 -7.34 -1.94 0.03
C CYS A 114 -8.77 -2.05 -0.48
N LEU A 115 -9.25 -0.96 -1.08
CA LEU A 115 -10.48 -0.94 -1.87
C LEU A 115 -10.12 -0.47 -3.28
N SER A 116 -10.24 -1.34 -4.27
CA SER A 116 -9.80 -1.05 -5.64
C SER A 116 -10.67 -1.73 -6.68
N THR A 117 -10.60 -1.24 -7.92
CA THR A 117 -11.06 -1.91 -9.13
C THR A 117 -10.00 -1.72 -10.22
N PRO A 118 -9.65 -2.72 -11.01
CA PRO A 118 -9.78 -4.14 -10.80
C PRO A 118 -8.55 -4.82 -10.20
N VAL A 119 -7.33 -4.27 -10.17
CA VAL A 119 -6.19 -5.04 -9.67
C VAL A 119 -5.19 -4.18 -8.92
N MET A 120 -5.03 -4.51 -7.66
CA MET A 120 -3.88 -4.15 -6.84
C MET A 120 -3.21 -5.46 -6.45
N THR A 121 -1.90 -5.54 -6.52
CA THR A 121 -1.14 -6.74 -6.16
C THR A 121 -0.24 -6.45 -4.96
N ILE A 122 -0.08 -7.46 -4.11
CA ILE A 122 0.94 -7.48 -3.06
C ILE A 122 1.97 -8.53 -3.49
N ALA A 123 3.20 -8.12 -3.56
CA ALA A 123 4.30 -9.00 -3.94
C ALA A 123 5.45 -8.89 -2.94
#